data_069afc6239d359fde281ea1152348798
#
_entry.id   069afc6239d359fde281ea1152348798
#
_cell.length_a   1.000
_cell.length_b   1.000
_cell.length_c   1.000
_cell.angle_alpha   90.00
_cell.angle_beta   90.00
_cell.angle_gamma   90.00
#
_symmetry.space_group_name_H-M   'P 1'
#
loop_
_entity.id
_entity.type
_entity.pdbx_description
1 polymer ?
#
loop_
_entity_poly.entity_id
_entity_poly.type
_entity_poly.pdbx_seq_one_letter_code
_entity_poly.pdbx_strand_id
1 'polypeptide(L)'
;SATRENRDFTVEDLLRCHRQRKFRTIGYHFYIRRSGIITQHRKLKEVGAHCRPWNRCSIGICYEGGLDAEGHPADTRTQEQCEQLLLLLMKLRKLFPDAKIRGHRNMPGSIPKACPCFDVESEYGFLEK
;
A
#
# COMPACT_ATOMS: atom_id res chain seq x y z
N SER A 1 5.68 2.25 3.12
CA SER A 1 6.52 2.55 4.27
C SER A 1 5.73 3.27 5.34
N ALA A 2 6.01 2.94 6.59
CA ALA A 2 5.30 3.50 7.73
C ALA A 2 5.77 4.93 8.02
N THR A 3 4.82 5.86 8.14
CA THR A 3 5.09 7.28 8.37
C THR A 3 4.20 7.79 9.49
N ARG A 4 4.80 8.59 10.38
CA ARG A 4 4.05 9.23 11.49
C ARG A 4 3.00 10.19 10.94
N GLU A 5 1.83 10.24 11.58
CA GLU A 5 0.71 11.07 11.13
C GLU A 5 1.00 12.57 11.14
N ASN A 6 1.96 13.02 11.95
CA ASN A 6 2.38 14.41 12.02
C ASN A 6 3.55 14.75 11.09
N ARG A 7 3.90 13.88 10.16
CA ARG A 7 4.95 14.09 9.17
C ARG A 7 4.47 13.78 7.77
N ASP A 8 4.96 14.54 6.80
CA ASP A 8 4.74 14.25 5.39
C ASP A 8 5.81 13.28 4.90
N PHE A 9 5.42 12.39 3.98
CA PHE A 9 6.35 11.53 3.30
C PHE A 9 6.04 11.60 1.81
N THR A 10 6.80 12.44 1.11
CA THR A 10 6.54 12.73 -0.31
C THR A 10 6.95 11.55 -1.20
N VAL A 11 6.52 11.62 -2.47
CA VAL A 11 6.95 10.63 -3.47
C VAL A 11 8.48 10.62 -3.59
N GLU A 12 9.12 11.78 -3.52
CA GLU A 12 10.58 11.91 -3.56
C GLU A 12 11.24 11.27 -2.35
N ASP A 13 10.64 11.42 -1.16
CA ASP A 13 11.12 10.77 0.06
C ASP A 13 11.05 9.25 -0.07
N LEU A 14 9.93 8.73 -0.57
CA LEU A 14 9.74 7.30 -0.78
C LEU A 14 10.73 6.77 -1.81
N LEU A 15 10.92 7.48 -2.92
CA LEU A 15 11.88 7.10 -3.96
C LEU A 15 13.30 7.04 -3.40
N ARG A 16 13.70 8.05 -2.63
CA ARG A 16 15.02 8.09 -2.00
C ARG A 16 15.22 6.91 -1.06
N CYS A 17 14.23 6.61 -0.24
CA CYS A 17 14.25 5.48 0.69
C CYS A 17 14.44 4.16 -0.04
N HIS A 18 13.69 3.93 -1.12
CA HIS A 18 13.78 2.69 -1.88
C HIS A 18 15.08 2.58 -2.69
N ARG A 19 15.60 3.69 -3.20
CA ARG A 19 16.91 3.71 -3.87
C ARG A 19 18.05 3.40 -2.92
N GLN A 20 17.97 3.83 -1.68
CA GLN A 20 18.94 3.44 -0.65
C GLN A 20 18.92 1.93 -0.38
N ARG A 21 17.77 1.28 -0.59
CA ARG A 21 17.62 -0.18 -0.54
C ARG A 21 17.99 -0.85 -1.87
N LYS A 22 18.60 -0.12 -2.80
CA LYS A 22 19.04 -0.59 -4.12
C LYS A 22 17.90 -1.00 -5.06
N PHE A 23 16.70 -0.48 -4.84
CA PHE A 23 15.60 -0.63 -5.80
C PHE A 23 15.82 0.36 -6.96
N ARG A 24 15.48 -0.07 -8.19
CA ARG A 24 15.57 0.83 -9.36
C ARG A 24 14.58 1.99 -9.29
N THR A 25 13.45 1.78 -8.62
CA THR A 25 12.42 2.78 -8.39
C THR A 25 11.59 2.38 -7.17
N ILE A 26 10.51 3.12 -6.89
CA ILE A 26 9.58 2.79 -5.80
C ILE A 26 9.05 1.37 -5.98
N GLY A 27 9.08 0.57 -4.93
CA GLY A 27 8.70 -0.84 -4.94
C GLY A 27 7.20 -1.12 -5.07
N TYR A 28 6.35 -0.14 -4.74
CA TYR A 28 4.91 -0.26 -4.87
C TYR A 28 4.47 0.12 -6.29
N HIS A 29 3.35 -0.43 -6.71
CA HIS A 29 2.71 0.01 -7.96
C HIS A 29 2.01 1.35 -7.77
N PHE A 30 1.39 1.55 -6.62
CA PHE A 30 0.65 2.78 -6.29
C PHE A 30 1.02 3.31 -4.91
N TYR A 31 1.04 4.63 -4.79
CA TYR A 31 1.23 5.33 -3.52
C TYR A 31 0.14 6.38 -3.35
N ILE A 32 -0.54 6.35 -2.20
CA ILE A 32 -1.67 7.25 -1.91
C ILE A 32 -1.24 8.24 -0.83
N ARG A 33 -1.13 9.52 -1.20
CA ARG A 33 -0.80 10.59 -0.27
C ARG A 33 -2.00 10.90 0.65
N ARG A 34 -1.76 11.57 1.77
CA ARG A 34 -2.83 11.97 2.70
C ARG A 34 -3.92 12.79 2.05
N SER A 35 -3.57 13.58 1.02
CA SER A 35 -4.52 14.35 0.21
C SER A 35 -5.47 13.49 -0.62
N GLY A 36 -5.18 12.20 -0.76
CA GLY A 36 -5.88 11.30 -1.65
C GLY A 36 -5.26 11.18 -3.04
N ILE A 37 -4.23 11.97 -3.34
CA ILE A 37 -3.54 11.89 -4.63
C ILE A 37 -2.84 10.54 -4.75
N ILE A 38 -3.11 9.82 -5.84
CA ILE A 38 -2.50 8.53 -6.16
C ILE A 38 -1.45 8.73 -7.23
N THR A 39 -0.26 8.18 -7.00
CA THR A 39 0.80 8.13 -8.02
C THR A 39 1.09 6.68 -8.35
N GLN A 40 1.35 6.40 -9.64
CA GLN A 40 1.70 5.06 -10.12
C GLN A 40 3.18 5.02 -10.47
N HIS A 41 3.90 4.04 -9.93
CA HIS A 41 5.35 3.94 -10.04
C HIS A 41 5.83 2.70 -10.78
N ARG A 42 4.96 1.71 -10.94
CA ARG A 42 5.21 0.51 -11.73
C ARG A 42 3.97 0.20 -12.55
N LYS A 43 4.18 -0.26 -13.79
CA LYS A 43 3.09 -0.75 -14.62
C LYS A 43 2.52 -2.01 -13.97
N LEU A 44 1.25 -2.30 -14.21
CA LEU A 44 0.57 -3.45 -13.59
C LEU A 44 1.28 -4.78 -13.89
N LYS A 45 1.94 -4.90 -15.04
CA LYS A 45 2.69 -6.11 -15.44
C LYS A 45 4.09 -6.17 -14.82
N GLU A 46 4.60 -5.08 -14.27
CA GLU A 46 5.92 -5.06 -13.66
C GLU A 46 5.90 -5.73 -12.30
N VAL A 47 6.95 -6.49 -12.00
CA VAL A 47 7.11 -7.09 -10.67
C VAL A 47 7.49 -6.01 -9.67
N GLY A 48 6.74 -5.91 -8.58
CA GLY A 48 7.02 -4.97 -7.51
C GLY A 48 8.13 -5.44 -6.57
N ALA A 49 8.40 -4.63 -5.56
CA ALA A 49 9.34 -4.95 -4.49
C ALA A 49 8.71 -4.48 -3.16
N HIS A 50 7.65 -5.16 -2.73
CA HIS A 50 6.82 -4.73 -1.60
C HIS A 50 6.45 -5.85 -0.63
N CYS A 51 6.43 -7.12 -1.08
CA CYS A 51 6.04 -8.23 -0.23
C CYS A 51 6.61 -9.56 -0.74
N ARG A 52 7.79 -9.97 -0.29
CA ARG A 52 8.32 -11.29 -0.61
C ARG A 52 7.52 -12.36 0.11
N PRO A 53 7.26 -13.51 -0.50
CA PRO A 53 7.63 -13.95 -1.85
C PRO A 53 6.58 -13.64 -2.93
N TRP A 54 5.66 -12.71 -2.68
CA TRP A 54 4.46 -12.49 -3.51
C TRP A 54 4.62 -11.43 -4.60
N ASN A 55 5.80 -10.82 -4.74
CA ASN A 55 6.02 -9.72 -5.67
C ASN A 55 5.65 -10.04 -7.12
N ARG A 56 5.84 -11.29 -7.55
CA ARG A 56 5.57 -11.68 -8.95
C ARG A 56 4.09 -11.82 -9.26
N CYS A 57 3.24 -11.99 -8.26
CA CYS A 57 1.83 -12.30 -8.46
C CYS A 57 0.90 -11.33 -7.72
N SER A 58 1.38 -10.14 -7.39
CA SER A 58 0.59 -9.17 -6.65
C SER A 58 0.88 -7.74 -7.08
N ILE A 59 -0.10 -6.88 -6.80
CA ILE A 59 0.01 -5.44 -6.99
C ILE A 59 0.13 -4.81 -5.61
N GLY A 60 1.17 -4.01 -5.41
CA GLY A 60 1.43 -3.34 -4.14
C GLY A 60 0.87 -1.94 -4.11
N ILE A 61 0.05 -1.67 -3.10
CA ILE A 61 -0.52 -0.35 -2.84
C ILE A 61 -0.06 0.09 -1.45
N CYS A 62 0.53 1.26 -1.36
CA CYS A 62 0.96 1.86 -0.10
C CYS A 62 0.24 3.19 0.12
N TYR A 63 -0.12 3.47 1.35
CA TYR A 63 -0.62 4.79 1.72
C TYR A 63 0.38 5.51 2.64
N GLU A 64 0.40 6.82 2.56
CA GLU A 64 1.21 7.67 3.44
C GLU A 64 0.60 7.65 4.84
N GLY A 65 1.30 7.03 5.80
CA GLY A 65 0.81 6.90 7.16
C GLY A 65 1.15 5.56 7.80
N GLY A 66 0.31 5.11 8.72
CA GLY A 66 0.46 3.83 9.41
C GLY A 66 1.07 3.94 10.80
N LEU A 67 1.55 5.12 11.21
CA LEU A 67 2.06 5.36 12.56
C LEU A 67 1.38 6.60 13.15
N ASP A 68 1.05 6.55 14.45
CA ASP A 68 0.56 7.72 15.16
C ASP A 68 1.70 8.72 15.41
N ALA A 69 1.41 9.83 16.10
CA ALA A 69 2.40 10.87 16.35
C ALA A 69 3.58 10.39 17.22
N GLU A 70 3.38 9.36 18.02
CA GLU A 70 4.42 8.75 18.86
C GLU A 70 5.18 7.62 18.15
N GLY A 71 4.79 7.27 16.92
CA GLY A 71 5.44 6.22 16.15
C GLY A 71 4.89 4.82 16.39
N HIS A 72 3.72 4.69 17.01
CA HIS A 72 3.07 3.40 17.20
C HIS A 72 2.19 3.05 15.98
N PRO A 73 2.11 1.77 15.58
CA PRO A 73 1.22 1.36 14.49
C PRO A 73 -0.22 1.77 14.76
N ALA A 74 -0.84 2.43 13.77
CA ALA A 74 -2.21 2.90 13.85
C ALA A 74 -2.78 3.12 12.47
N ASP A 75 -4.10 2.99 12.33
CA ASP A 75 -4.80 3.34 11.10
C ASP A 75 -4.93 4.86 11.04
N THR A 76 -4.03 5.50 10.31
CA THR A 76 -3.97 6.97 10.17
C THR A 76 -4.52 7.45 8.84
N ARG A 77 -5.25 6.60 8.10
CA ARG A 77 -5.80 6.98 6.80
C ARG A 77 -6.75 8.16 6.94
N THR A 78 -6.58 9.15 6.07
CA THR A 78 -7.54 10.26 5.95
C THR A 78 -8.78 9.77 5.22
N GLN A 79 -9.87 10.54 5.29
CA GLN A 79 -11.08 10.25 4.53
C GLN A 79 -10.77 10.19 3.04
N GLU A 80 -9.96 11.13 2.54
CA GLU A 80 -9.55 11.19 1.13
C GLU A 80 -8.79 9.93 0.73
N GLN A 81 -7.89 9.44 1.58
CA GLN A 81 -7.18 8.19 1.32
C GLN A 81 -8.13 6.99 1.27
N CYS A 82 -9.08 6.91 2.19
CA CYS A 82 -10.06 5.82 2.21
C CYS A 82 -10.92 5.82 0.94
N GLU A 83 -11.38 6.98 0.51
CA GLU A 83 -12.19 7.13 -0.70
C GLU A 83 -11.40 6.71 -1.95
N GLN A 84 -10.18 7.21 -2.09
CA GLN A 84 -9.35 6.92 -3.26
C GLN A 84 -8.88 5.47 -3.27
N LEU A 85 -8.57 4.89 -2.12
CA LEU A 85 -8.21 3.48 -2.02
C LEU A 85 -9.38 2.60 -2.45
N LEU A 86 -10.60 2.90 -2.01
CA LEU A 86 -11.78 2.15 -2.42
C LEU A 86 -11.97 2.18 -3.94
N LEU A 87 -11.89 3.37 -4.55
CA LEU A 87 -12.03 3.53 -5.99
C LEU A 87 -10.95 2.78 -6.77
N LEU A 88 -9.71 2.83 -6.29
CA LEU A 88 -8.59 2.09 -6.91
C LEU A 88 -8.82 0.59 -6.83
N LEU A 89 -9.23 0.07 -5.68
CA LEU A 89 -9.50 -1.35 -5.50
C LEU A 89 -10.65 -1.81 -6.39
N MET A 90 -11.69 -1.02 -6.54
CA MET A 90 -12.82 -1.33 -7.43
C MET A 90 -12.34 -1.44 -8.88
N LYS A 91 -11.50 -0.52 -9.34
CA LYS A 91 -10.93 -0.56 -10.70
C LYS A 91 -10.06 -1.80 -10.91
N LEU A 92 -9.19 -2.09 -9.95
CA LEU A 92 -8.30 -3.25 -10.04
C LEU A 92 -9.08 -4.57 -10.04
N ARG A 93 -10.16 -4.66 -9.29
CA ARG A 93 -11.02 -5.85 -9.28
C ARG A 93 -11.74 -6.05 -10.61
N LYS A 94 -12.07 -4.97 -11.32
CA LYS A 94 -12.61 -5.09 -12.68
C LYS A 94 -11.58 -5.65 -13.67
N LEU A 95 -10.32 -5.26 -13.52
CA LEU A 95 -9.22 -5.74 -14.35
C LEU A 95 -8.79 -7.16 -13.98
N PHE A 96 -8.85 -7.50 -12.70
CA PHE A 96 -8.42 -8.78 -12.15
C PHE A 96 -9.53 -9.37 -11.27
N PRO A 97 -10.58 -9.96 -11.89
CA PRO A 97 -11.78 -10.39 -11.13
C PRO A 97 -11.51 -11.50 -10.11
N ASP A 98 -10.43 -12.27 -10.29
CA ASP A 98 -10.09 -13.36 -9.37
C ASP A 98 -9.06 -12.93 -8.31
N ALA A 99 -8.60 -11.68 -8.32
CA ALA A 99 -7.62 -11.21 -7.37
C ALA A 99 -8.22 -11.08 -5.97
N LYS A 100 -7.42 -11.42 -4.97
CA LYS A 100 -7.76 -11.25 -3.56
C LYS A 100 -7.16 -9.95 -3.03
N ILE A 101 -7.84 -9.33 -2.07
CA ILE A 101 -7.37 -8.10 -1.43
C ILE A 101 -6.90 -8.48 -0.03
N ARG A 102 -5.60 -8.27 0.24
CA ARG A 102 -4.97 -8.69 1.50
C ARG A 102 -4.06 -7.58 2.03
N GLY A 103 -4.00 -7.46 3.35
CA GLY A 103 -2.99 -6.63 4.00
C GLY A 103 -1.63 -7.31 3.97
N HIS A 104 -0.56 -6.52 4.00
CA HIS A 104 0.81 -7.05 4.05
C HIS A 104 0.97 -8.04 5.20
N ARG A 105 0.41 -7.72 6.36
CA ARG A 105 0.47 -8.58 7.55
C ARG A 105 -0.24 -9.93 7.40
N ASN A 106 -1.12 -10.04 6.41
CA ASN A 106 -1.92 -11.26 6.17
C ASN A 106 -1.29 -12.19 5.13
N MET A 107 -0.18 -11.79 4.51
CA MET A 107 0.44 -12.57 3.44
C MET A 107 1.30 -13.70 4.01
N PRO A 108 1.01 -14.97 3.64
CA PRO A 108 1.80 -16.11 4.11
C PRO A 108 3.27 -15.96 3.71
N GLY A 109 4.19 -16.26 4.64
CA GLY A 109 5.63 -16.19 4.38
C GLY A 109 6.23 -14.80 4.40
N SER A 110 5.43 -13.75 4.61
CA SER A 110 5.96 -12.40 4.77
C SER A 110 6.52 -12.20 6.18
N ILE A 111 7.42 -11.22 6.31
CA ILE A 111 7.94 -10.82 7.62
C ILE A 111 6.77 -10.23 8.43
N PRO A 112 6.54 -10.66 9.68
CA PRO A 112 5.46 -10.12 10.50
C PRO A 112 5.59 -8.60 10.67
N LYS A 113 4.54 -7.87 10.30
CA LYS A 113 4.44 -6.40 10.42
C LYS A 113 3.01 -6.02 10.72
N ALA A 114 2.81 -4.86 11.34
CA ALA A 114 1.47 -4.34 11.58
C ALA A 114 0.80 -3.79 10.31
N CYS A 115 1.60 -3.41 9.31
CA CYS A 115 1.13 -2.85 8.05
C CYS A 115 0.05 -3.74 7.39
N PRO A 116 -1.05 -3.18 6.93
CA PRO A 116 -1.36 -1.76 6.77
C PRO A 116 -2.03 -1.09 7.98
N CYS A 117 -2.03 -1.70 9.13
CA CYS A 117 -2.56 -1.18 10.39
C CYS A 117 -4.09 -1.07 10.45
N PHE A 118 -4.78 -1.80 9.59
CA PHE A 118 -6.23 -1.99 9.64
C PHE A 118 -6.58 -3.37 9.07
N ASP A 119 -7.79 -3.83 9.32
CA ASP A 119 -8.24 -5.14 8.85
C ASP A 119 -8.78 -5.03 7.42
N VAL A 120 -7.96 -5.43 6.45
CA VAL A 120 -8.29 -5.36 5.02
C VAL A 120 -9.50 -6.22 4.68
N GLU A 121 -9.57 -7.43 5.20
CA GLU A 121 -10.69 -8.34 4.89
C GLU A 121 -12.01 -7.80 5.41
N SER A 122 -12.00 -7.21 6.60
CA SER A 122 -13.19 -6.62 7.21
C SER A 122 -13.72 -5.44 6.38
N GLU A 123 -12.83 -4.58 5.89
CA GLU A 123 -13.23 -3.38 5.15
C GLU A 123 -13.51 -3.62 3.67
N TYR A 124 -12.73 -4.48 3.01
CA TYR A 124 -12.74 -4.60 1.55
C TYR A 124 -13.12 -5.99 1.05
N GLY A 125 -13.35 -6.95 1.95
CA GLY A 125 -13.74 -8.30 1.56
C GLY A 125 -15.00 -8.36 0.69
N PHE A 126 -15.89 -7.38 0.84
CA PHE A 126 -17.11 -7.32 0.02
C PHE A 126 -16.83 -7.16 -1.48
N LEU A 127 -15.66 -6.63 -1.85
CA LEU A 127 -15.27 -6.46 -3.26
C LEU A 127 -14.91 -7.79 -3.93
N GLU A 128 -14.67 -8.84 -3.16
CA GLU A 128 -14.32 -10.17 -3.65
C GLU A 128 -15.55 -11.04 -3.95
N LYS A 129 -16.72 -10.53 -3.69
CA LYS A 129 -17.99 -11.27 -3.89
C LYS A 129 -18.59 -11.01 -5.27
#